data_2a6e11213c412d376b75388ec0ed44d1
#
_entry.id   2a6e11213c412d376b75388ec0ed44d1
#
_cell.length_a   1.000
_cell.length_b   1.000
_cell.length_c   1.000
_cell.angle_alpha   90.00
_cell.angle_beta   90.00
_cell.angle_gamma   90.00
#
_symmetry.space_group_name_H-M   'P 1'
#
loop_
_entity.id
_entity.type
_entity.pdbx_description
1 polymer ?
#
loop_
_entity_poly.entity_id
_entity_poly.type
_entity_poly.pdbx_seq_one_letter_code
_entity_poly.pdbx_strand_id
1 'polypeptide(L)' 'MARPKLDYRCTEQLLRDGSGGTRRAYKLHVLDMSGDRPRLLCAVSDICGSESRARQLEALLCRNQVSPVHIINVLEDWLP' A
#
# COMPACT_ATOMS: atom_id res chain seq x y z
N MET A 1 -2.72 -26.61 -4.81
CA MET A 1 -3.53 -25.48 -4.32
C MET A 1 -2.92 -24.17 -4.82
N ALA A 2 -3.68 -23.37 -5.52
CA ALA A 2 -3.17 -22.12 -6.06
C ALA A 2 -2.96 -21.11 -4.92
N ARG A 3 -1.81 -20.42 -4.93
CA ARG A 3 -1.56 -19.34 -3.99
C ARG A 3 -2.46 -18.15 -4.34
N PRO A 4 -2.99 -17.42 -3.35
CA PRO A 4 -3.69 -16.18 -3.65
C PRO A 4 -2.78 -15.24 -4.43
N LYS A 5 -3.31 -14.64 -5.46
CA LYS A 5 -2.59 -13.61 -6.19
C LYS A 5 -2.93 -12.27 -5.57
N LEU A 6 -1.92 -11.62 -5.00
CA LEU A 6 -2.09 -10.33 -4.35
C LEU A 6 -1.61 -9.21 -5.26
N ASP A 7 -2.32 -8.10 -5.23
CA ASP A 7 -1.95 -6.88 -5.91
C ASP A 7 -1.82 -5.76 -4.89
N TYR A 8 -0.88 -4.86 -5.12
CA TYR A 8 -0.57 -3.76 -4.20
C TYR A 8 -0.62 -2.48 -4.98
N ARG A 9 -1.50 -1.57 -4.57
CA ARG A 9 -1.69 -0.31 -5.26
C ARG A 9 -1.59 0.85 -4.29
N CYS A 10 -0.79 1.84 -4.68
CA CYS A 10 -0.69 3.08 -3.93
C CYS A 10 -1.41 4.16 -4.72
N THR A 11 -2.32 4.86 -4.04
CA THR A 11 -3.05 5.98 -4.63
C THR A 11 -2.77 7.25 -3.86
N GLU A 12 -2.74 8.37 -4.57
CA GLU A 12 -2.53 9.68 -3.96
C GLU A 12 -3.74 10.07 -3.13
N GLN A 13 -3.49 10.65 -1.97
CA GLN A 13 -4.51 11.27 -1.13
C GLN A 13 -4.03 12.62 -0.65
N LEU A 14 -4.95 13.53 -0.41
CA LEU A 14 -4.64 14.82 0.19
C LEU A 14 -5.10 14.80 1.64
N LEU A 15 -4.16 15.08 2.54
CA LEU A 15 -4.41 15.09 3.97
C LEU A 15 -4.32 16.52 4.47
N ARG A 16 -5.20 16.90 5.40
CA ARG A 16 -5.12 18.20 6.06
C ARG A 16 -4.04 18.15 7.13
N ASP A 17 -3.16 19.16 7.11
CA ASP A 17 -2.26 19.35 8.22
C ASP A 17 -2.93 20.20 9.29
N GLY A 18 -2.33 20.30 10.47
CA GLY A 18 -2.92 21.03 11.58
C GLY A 18 -2.93 22.55 11.44
N SER A 19 -2.32 23.07 10.37
CA SER A 19 -2.21 24.54 10.16
C SER A 19 -3.16 25.04 9.07
N GLY A 20 -4.08 24.21 8.61
CA GLY A 20 -5.06 24.60 7.58
C GLY A 20 -4.63 24.36 6.16
N GLY A 21 -3.41 23.84 5.94
CA GLY A 21 -2.92 23.45 4.62
C GLY A 21 -3.26 22.02 4.31
N THR A 22 -2.85 21.57 3.12
CA THR A 22 -2.97 20.18 2.72
C THR A 22 -1.59 19.66 2.30
N ARG A 23 -1.37 18.36 2.46
CA ARG A 23 -0.17 17.72 1.97
C ARG A 23 -0.53 16.48 1.18
N ARG A 24 0.34 16.15 0.23
CA ARG A 24 0.20 14.95 -0.56
C ARG A 24 0.71 13.76 0.24
N ALA A 25 -0.04 12.68 0.21
CA ALA A 25 0.37 11.42 0.80
C ALA A 25 -0.10 10.28 -0.10
N TYR A 26 0.34 9.06 0.20
CA TYR A 26 -0.07 7.88 -0.55
C TYR A 26 -0.69 6.86 0.39
N LYS A 27 -1.73 6.22 -0.10
CA LYS A 27 -2.45 5.18 0.61
C LYS A 27 -2.21 3.85 -0.10
N LEU A 28 -1.85 2.83 0.65
CA LEU A 28 -1.63 1.49 0.13
C LEU A 28 -2.92 0.68 0.22
N HIS A 29 -3.26 0.01 -0.88
CA HIS A 29 -4.37 -0.93 -0.95
C HIS A 29 -3.79 -2.31 -1.28
N VAL A 30 -4.19 -3.33 -0.53
CA VAL A 30 -3.81 -4.72 -0.81
C VAL A 30 -5.05 -5.46 -1.27
N LEU A 31 -4.99 -6.02 -2.46
CA LEU A 31 -6.12 -6.63 -3.13
C LEU A 31 -5.86 -8.12 -3.40
N ASP A 32 -6.89 -8.93 -3.21
CA ASP A 32 -6.88 -10.33 -3.60
C ASP A 32 -7.46 -10.44 -5.02
N MET A 33 -6.64 -10.87 -5.96
CA MET A 33 -6.99 -10.98 -7.38
C MET A 33 -7.25 -12.43 -7.79
N SER A 34 -7.38 -13.34 -6.85
CA SER A 34 -7.55 -14.77 -7.17
C SER A 34 -8.96 -15.15 -7.60
N GLY A 35 -9.94 -14.30 -7.34
CA GLY A 35 -11.33 -14.55 -7.72
C GLY A 35 -11.74 -13.77 -8.96
N ASP A 36 -13.03 -13.79 -9.28
CA ASP A 36 -13.59 -13.08 -10.44
C ASP A 36 -13.54 -11.56 -10.28
N ARG A 37 -13.53 -11.08 -9.04
CA ARG A 37 -13.47 -9.64 -8.75
C ARG A 37 -12.37 -9.37 -7.74
N PRO A 38 -11.66 -8.24 -7.89
CA PRO A 38 -10.71 -7.83 -6.87
C PRO A 38 -11.40 -7.63 -5.53
N ARG A 39 -10.77 -8.12 -4.46
CA ARG A 39 -11.29 -7.96 -3.11
C ARG A 39 -10.26 -7.24 -2.26
N LEU A 40 -10.68 -6.14 -1.66
CA LEU A 40 -9.80 -5.38 -0.77
C LEU A 40 -9.59 -6.15 0.53
N LEU A 41 -8.33 -6.46 0.84
CA LEU A 41 -7.96 -7.16 2.06
C LEU A 41 -7.60 -6.19 3.18
N CYS A 42 -6.84 -5.14 2.84
CA CYS A 42 -6.51 -4.10 3.81
C CYS A 42 -6.09 -2.83 3.09
N ALA A 43 -6.09 -1.73 3.83
CA ALA A 43 -5.63 -0.44 3.34
C ALA A 43 -4.87 0.27 4.46
N VAL A 44 -3.77 0.95 4.10
CA VAL A 44 -2.96 1.70 5.06
C VAL A 44 -2.78 3.11 4.53
N SER A 45 -3.24 4.09 5.28
CA SER A 45 -3.15 5.50 4.89
C SER A 45 -1.78 6.08 5.24
N ASP A 46 -1.40 7.11 4.49
CA ASP A 46 -0.25 7.97 4.81
C ASP A 46 1.06 7.18 4.93
N ILE A 47 1.33 6.33 3.94
CA ILE A 47 2.54 5.50 3.97
C ILE A 47 3.79 6.27 3.55
N CYS A 48 3.64 7.27 2.69
CA CYS A 48 4.75 8.14 2.26
C CYS A 48 4.19 9.36 1.54
N GLY A 49 5.05 10.33 1.28
CA GLY A 49 4.67 11.57 0.58
C GLY A 49 5.22 11.68 -0.85
N SER A 50 5.81 10.61 -1.38
CA SER A 50 6.48 10.63 -2.69
C SER A 50 5.96 9.53 -3.58
N GLU A 51 5.61 9.87 -4.82
CA GLU A 51 5.19 8.88 -5.81
C GLU A 51 6.29 7.86 -6.08
N SER A 52 7.52 8.32 -6.19
CA SER A 52 8.66 7.44 -6.44
C SER A 52 8.79 6.36 -5.37
N ARG A 53 8.68 6.74 -4.09
CA ARG A 53 8.73 5.79 -3.00
C ARG A 53 7.52 4.86 -2.99
N ALA A 54 6.34 5.40 -3.32
CA ALA A 54 5.12 4.58 -3.41
C ALA A 54 5.27 3.49 -4.48
N ARG A 55 5.83 3.85 -5.64
CA ARG A 55 6.03 2.86 -6.72
C ARG A 55 7.10 1.82 -6.35
N GLN A 56 8.14 2.22 -5.65
CA GLN A 56 9.14 1.28 -5.13
C GLN A 56 8.51 0.29 -4.15
N LEU A 57 7.66 0.77 -3.27
CA LEU A 57 6.97 -0.08 -2.30
C LEU A 57 6.04 -1.06 -3.00
N GLU A 58 5.26 -0.60 -3.98
CA GLU A 58 4.39 -1.49 -4.76
C GLU A 58 5.19 -2.64 -5.37
N ALA A 59 6.32 -2.31 -5.99
CA ALA A 59 7.17 -3.31 -6.64
C ALA A 59 7.73 -4.31 -5.62
N LEU A 60 8.18 -3.82 -4.49
CA LEU A 60 8.73 -4.67 -3.42
C LEU A 60 7.68 -5.64 -2.89
N LEU A 61 6.51 -5.14 -2.56
CA LEU A 61 5.43 -5.96 -2.02
C LEU A 61 4.93 -6.98 -3.04
N CYS A 62 4.76 -6.55 -4.28
CA CYS A 62 4.29 -7.41 -5.35
C CYS A 62 5.26 -8.55 -5.63
N ARG A 63 6.56 -8.23 -5.71
CA ARG A 63 7.59 -9.23 -5.97
C ARG A 63 7.64 -10.31 -4.88
N ASN A 64 7.44 -9.90 -3.62
CA ASN A 64 7.52 -10.80 -2.49
C ASN A 64 6.16 -11.39 -2.09
N GLN A 65 5.07 -10.95 -2.72
CA GLN A 65 3.70 -11.39 -2.42
C GLN A 65 3.42 -11.38 -0.91
N VAL A 66 3.72 -10.24 -0.27
CA VAL A 66 3.63 -10.08 1.17
C VAL A 66 2.17 -10.18 1.63
N SER A 67 1.91 -11.06 2.57
CA SER A 67 0.55 -11.24 3.09
C SER A 67 0.12 -10.04 3.94
N PRO A 68 -1.20 -9.73 3.99
CA PRO A 68 -1.68 -8.58 4.78
C PRO A 68 -1.24 -8.61 6.24
N VAL A 69 -1.07 -9.79 6.81
CA VAL A 69 -0.62 -9.97 8.20
C VAL A 69 0.77 -9.38 8.41
N HIS A 70 1.62 -9.40 7.38
CA HIS A 70 3.00 -8.95 7.49
C HIS A 70 3.25 -7.56 6.93
N ILE A 71 2.22 -6.91 6.36
CA ILE A 71 2.37 -5.59 5.73
C ILE A 71 2.93 -4.55 6.70
N ILE A 72 2.41 -4.50 7.91
CA ILE A 72 2.85 -3.52 8.91
C ILE A 72 4.33 -3.71 9.24
N ASN A 73 4.78 -4.97 9.37
CA ASN A 73 6.18 -5.26 9.64
C ASN A 73 7.09 -4.78 8.51
N VAL A 74 6.68 -5.01 7.27
CA VAL A 74 7.45 -4.54 6.10
C VAL A 74 7.50 -3.01 6.08
N LEU A 75 6.38 -2.35 6.35
CA LEU A 75 6.33 -0.89 6.37
C LEU A 75 7.22 -0.31 7.46
N GLU A 76 7.24 -0.92 8.64
CA GLU A 76 8.11 -0.46 9.74
C GLU A 76 9.59 -0.52 9.36
N ASP A 77 10.01 -1.56 8.66
CA ASP A 77 11.39 -1.70 8.20
C ASP A 77 11.70 -0.78 7.02
N TRP A 78 10.70 -0.49 6.18
CA TRP A 78 10.87 0.29 4.95
C TRP A 78 10.85 1.80 5.20
N LEU A 79 10.03 2.26 6.14
CA LEU A 79 9.92 3.67 6.46
C LEU A 79 11.15 4.14 7.26
N PRO A 80 11.64 5.36 6.99
CA PRO A 80 12.78 5.90 7.73
C PRO A 80 12.46 6.16 9.21
#